data_c57b803d5df7929b1bd96d135298e542
#
_entry.id   c57b803d5df7929b1bd96d135298e542
#
_cell.length_a   1.000
_cell.length_b   1.000
_cell.length_c   1.000
_cell.angle_alpha   90.00
_cell.angle_beta   90.00
_cell.angle_gamma   90.00
#
_symmetry.space_group_name_H-M   'P 1'
#
loop_
_entity.id
_entity.type
_entity.pdbx_description
1 polymer ?
#
loop_
_entity_poly.entity_id
_entity_poly.type
_entity_poly.pdbx_seq_one_letter_code
_entity_poly.pdbx_strand_id
1 'polypeptide(L)'
;MKDIEKLVRENILSLKPYSTARDEYQGELGVFLDANENPYANGYNRYPDPHQRALKALLSQVKGIASENIFVGNGSDEAIDLVLRIFCEPRLDNAIAIAPSYGMYKVAAQINDVELREVLLGEDFSLPTEQIKAVGEVGAQVVVA
;
A
#
# COMPACT_ATOMS: atom_id res chain seq x y z
N MET A 1 6.16 20.01 -3.09
CA MET A 1 5.60 18.65 -2.85
C MET A 1 5.11 18.66 -1.42
N LYS A 2 3.86 18.24 -1.17
CA LYS A 2 3.39 18.09 0.23
C LYS A 2 4.26 17.01 0.89
N ASP A 3 4.65 17.23 2.12
CA ASP A 3 5.34 16.24 2.95
C ASP A 3 4.38 15.08 3.21
N ILE A 4 4.68 13.92 2.66
CA ILE A 4 3.79 12.76 2.72
C ILE A 4 3.54 12.29 4.16
N GLU A 5 4.53 12.48 5.04
CA GLU A 5 4.39 12.11 6.45
C GLU A 5 3.25 12.87 7.15
N LYS A 6 2.95 14.09 6.70
CA LYS A 6 1.83 14.88 7.23
C LYS A 6 0.45 14.39 6.80
N LEU A 7 0.40 13.48 5.83
CA LEU A 7 -0.84 12.85 5.36
C LEU A 7 -1.08 11.49 6.03
N VAL A 8 -0.05 10.93 6.66
CA VAL A 8 -0.13 9.64 7.34
C VAL A 8 -0.88 9.80 8.66
N ARG A 9 -1.79 8.89 8.96
CA ARG A 9 -2.50 8.83 10.25
C ARG A 9 -1.50 8.72 11.39
N GLU A 10 -1.75 9.43 12.47
CA GLU A 10 -0.83 9.53 13.63
C GLU A 10 -0.51 8.17 14.25
N ASN A 11 -1.51 7.30 14.38
CA ASN A 11 -1.31 5.95 14.89
C ASN A 11 -0.44 5.07 13.99
N ILE A 12 -0.47 5.30 12.67
CA ILE A 12 0.37 4.60 11.70
C ILE A 12 1.79 5.15 11.73
N LEU A 13 1.94 6.47 11.77
CA LEU A 13 3.24 7.14 11.84
C LEU A 13 4.02 6.74 13.10
N SER A 14 3.32 6.50 14.22
CA SER A 14 3.91 6.08 15.50
C SER A 14 4.21 4.58 15.60
N LEU A 15 3.79 3.75 14.62
CA LEU A 15 4.02 2.32 14.65
C LEU A 15 5.52 1.99 14.56
N LYS A 16 5.96 1.11 15.45
CA LYS A 16 7.27 0.48 15.33
C LYS A 16 7.11 -0.78 14.48
N PRO A 17 7.80 -0.88 13.34
CA PRO A 17 7.78 -2.09 12.53
C PRO A 17 8.19 -3.31 13.37
N TYR A 18 7.54 -4.44 13.12
CA TYR A 18 7.98 -5.70 13.70
C TYR A 18 9.32 -6.10 13.07
N SER A 19 10.32 -6.35 13.90
CA SER A 19 11.61 -6.87 13.47
C SER A 19 11.69 -8.35 13.84
N THR A 20 12.14 -9.18 12.91
CA THR A 20 12.42 -10.59 13.16
C THR A 20 13.87 -10.77 13.63
N ALA A 21 14.16 -11.84 14.39
CA ALA A 21 15.53 -12.17 14.76
C ALA A 21 16.46 -12.33 13.53
N ARG A 22 15.88 -12.75 12.40
CA ARG A 22 16.60 -12.86 11.12
C ARG A 22 16.91 -11.52 10.47
N ASP A 23 16.07 -10.50 10.66
CA ASP A 23 16.36 -9.15 10.18
C ASP A 23 17.52 -8.51 10.94
N GLU A 24 17.67 -8.87 12.21
CA GLU A 24 18.75 -8.39 13.07
C GLU A 24 20.07 -9.12 12.83
N TYR A 25 20.01 -10.33 12.25
CA TYR A 25 21.19 -11.12 11.94
C TYR A 25 21.76 -10.77 10.56
N GLN A 26 23.00 -10.31 10.55
CA GLN A 26 23.69 -9.91 9.31
C GLN A 26 24.68 -10.97 8.79
N GLY A 27 24.72 -12.17 9.37
CA GLY A 27 25.59 -13.25 8.94
C GLY A 27 24.94 -14.17 7.91
N GLU A 28 25.76 -14.76 7.04
CA GLU A 28 25.31 -15.74 6.04
C GLU A 28 25.42 -17.20 6.53
N LEU A 29 26.18 -17.46 7.59
CA LEU A 29 26.51 -18.80 8.06
C LEU A 29 26.02 -19.04 9.49
N GLY A 30 25.29 -20.12 9.71
CA GLY A 30 24.83 -20.49 11.03
C GLY A 30 23.74 -21.57 11.03
N VAL A 31 23.46 -22.08 12.23
CA VAL A 31 22.27 -22.90 12.45
C VAL A 31 21.16 -21.98 12.90
N PHE A 32 20.16 -21.79 12.02
CA PHE A 32 19.00 -20.94 12.32
C PHE A 32 17.97 -21.71 13.15
N LEU A 33 17.74 -21.24 14.39
CA LEU A 33 16.75 -21.79 15.33
C LEU A 33 15.70 -20.74 15.73
N ASP A 34 15.61 -19.69 14.94
CA ASP A 34 14.79 -18.52 15.20
C ASP A 34 13.32 -18.68 14.75
N ALA A 35 13.04 -19.70 13.93
CA ALA A 35 11.73 -19.90 13.34
C ALA A 35 11.36 -21.38 13.25
N ASN A 36 10.04 -21.66 13.19
CA ASN A 36 9.51 -23.01 13.04
C ASN A 36 9.54 -23.43 11.57
N GLU A 37 10.73 -23.68 11.04
CA GLU A 37 10.96 -24.09 9.67
C GLU A 37 11.08 -25.60 9.52
N ASN A 38 10.69 -26.12 8.35
CA ASN A 38 10.88 -27.52 8.03
C ASN A 38 12.38 -27.83 7.85
N PRO A 39 12.96 -28.77 8.60
CA PRO A 39 14.38 -29.10 8.50
C PRO A 39 14.78 -29.79 7.18
N TYR A 40 13.81 -30.36 6.45
CA TYR A 40 14.07 -31.09 5.21
C TYR A 40 14.12 -30.12 4.02
N ALA A 41 15.27 -30.07 3.35
CA ALA A 41 15.46 -29.19 2.20
C ALA A 41 14.62 -29.66 1.01
N ASN A 42 13.69 -28.81 0.57
CA ASN A 42 12.82 -29.04 -0.59
C ASN A 42 12.69 -27.80 -1.49
N GLY A 43 13.53 -26.78 -1.27
CA GLY A 43 13.50 -25.51 -1.98
C GLY A 43 12.46 -24.49 -1.45
N TYR A 44 11.53 -24.92 -0.60
CA TYR A 44 10.46 -24.08 -0.02
C TYR A 44 10.36 -24.23 1.51
N ASN A 45 11.37 -24.81 2.13
CA ASN A 45 11.36 -25.16 3.55
C ASN A 45 11.75 -23.99 4.47
N ARG A 46 12.20 -22.88 3.90
CA ARG A 46 12.58 -21.67 4.64
C ARG A 46 11.55 -20.57 4.47
N TYR A 47 11.36 -19.76 5.49
CA TYR A 47 10.57 -18.55 5.36
C TYR A 47 11.17 -17.60 4.31
N PRO A 48 10.35 -16.98 3.49
CA PRO A 48 10.83 -16.01 2.50
C PRO A 48 11.36 -14.75 3.20
N ASP A 49 12.20 -14.00 2.48
CA ASP A 49 12.63 -12.67 2.92
C ASP A 49 11.40 -11.74 3.03
N PRO A 50 11.04 -11.25 4.24
CA PRO A 50 9.87 -10.40 4.44
C PRO A 50 9.98 -9.05 3.70
N HIS A 51 11.19 -8.65 3.35
CA HIS A 51 11.45 -7.42 2.60
C HIS A 51 11.55 -7.61 1.09
N GLN A 52 11.48 -8.85 0.58
CA GLN A 52 11.60 -9.22 -0.84
C GLN A 52 12.79 -8.56 -1.55
N ARG A 53 13.94 -8.46 -0.89
CA ARG A 53 15.10 -7.68 -1.35
C ARG A 53 15.57 -8.09 -2.76
N ALA A 54 15.69 -9.39 -3.02
CA ALA A 54 16.13 -9.90 -4.32
C ALA A 54 15.13 -9.56 -5.43
N LEU A 55 13.83 -9.72 -5.18
CA LEU A 55 12.77 -9.37 -6.13
C LEU A 55 12.73 -7.87 -6.40
N LYS A 56 12.79 -7.05 -5.36
CA LYS A 56 12.78 -5.58 -5.49
C LYS A 56 14.00 -5.06 -6.24
N ALA A 57 15.17 -5.68 -6.06
CA ALA A 57 16.38 -5.33 -6.82
C ALA A 57 16.21 -5.57 -8.32
N LEU A 58 15.60 -6.68 -8.70
CA LEU A 58 15.29 -6.96 -10.12
C LEU A 58 14.22 -6.02 -10.67
N LEU A 59 13.14 -5.77 -9.91
CA LEU A 59 12.10 -4.83 -10.31
C LEU A 59 12.65 -3.40 -10.45
N SER A 60 13.55 -2.99 -9.57
CA SER A 60 14.25 -1.71 -9.65
C SER A 60 14.97 -1.54 -10.98
N GLN A 61 15.71 -2.56 -11.42
CA GLN A 61 16.39 -2.54 -12.71
C GLN A 61 15.43 -2.46 -13.90
N VAL A 62 14.34 -3.22 -13.86
CA VAL A 62 13.35 -3.27 -14.96
C VAL A 62 12.53 -1.98 -15.03
N LYS A 63 12.19 -1.40 -13.90
CA LYS A 63 11.29 -0.23 -13.81
C LYS A 63 12.03 1.11 -13.73
N GLY A 64 13.33 1.11 -13.46
CA GLY A 64 14.09 2.35 -13.23
C GLY A 64 13.67 3.11 -11.98
N ILE A 65 13.15 2.40 -10.97
CA ILE A 65 12.67 2.96 -9.69
C ILE A 65 13.53 2.37 -8.57
N ALA A 66 13.94 3.19 -7.61
CA ALA A 66 14.72 2.72 -6.47
C ALA A 66 13.96 1.66 -5.66
N SER A 67 14.66 0.63 -5.17
CA SER A 67 14.06 -0.54 -4.49
C SER A 67 13.22 -0.17 -3.27
N GLU A 68 13.61 0.86 -2.55
CA GLU A 68 12.89 1.41 -1.40
C GLU A 68 11.53 2.03 -1.76
N ASN A 69 11.34 2.40 -3.01
CA ASN A 69 10.09 2.95 -3.52
C ASN A 69 9.19 1.89 -4.19
N ILE A 70 9.52 0.61 -4.01
CA ILE A 70 8.74 -0.50 -4.57
C ILE A 70 8.04 -1.24 -3.43
N PHE A 71 6.72 -1.26 -3.47
CA PHE A 71 5.88 -2.15 -2.68
C PHE A 71 5.49 -3.37 -3.52
N VAL A 72 5.58 -4.56 -2.93
CA VAL A 72 5.14 -5.82 -3.56
C VAL A 72 4.04 -6.41 -2.68
N GLY A 73 2.83 -6.48 -3.23
CA GLY A 73 1.63 -6.97 -2.55
C GLY A 73 0.92 -8.06 -3.34
N ASN A 74 -0.15 -8.60 -2.75
CA ASN A 74 -1.01 -9.61 -3.36
C ASN A 74 -2.08 -8.97 -4.25
N GLY A 75 -1.66 -8.45 -5.40
CA GLY A 75 -2.50 -7.71 -6.33
C GLY A 75 -2.73 -6.26 -5.90
N SER A 76 -3.51 -5.54 -6.71
CA SER A 76 -3.84 -4.12 -6.47
C SER A 76 -4.75 -3.93 -5.26
N ASP A 77 -5.58 -4.92 -4.92
CA ASP A 77 -6.55 -4.82 -3.84
C ASP A 77 -5.88 -4.59 -2.48
N GLU A 78 -4.76 -5.28 -2.23
CA GLU A 78 -3.98 -5.06 -1.02
C GLU A 78 -3.40 -3.64 -0.99
N ALA A 79 -2.90 -3.14 -2.11
CA ALA A 79 -2.36 -1.78 -2.19
C ALA A 79 -3.47 -0.72 -1.96
N ILE A 80 -4.65 -0.92 -2.55
CA ILE A 80 -5.81 -0.04 -2.38
C ILE A 80 -6.23 0.01 -0.90
N ASP A 81 -6.37 -1.15 -0.26
CA ASP A 81 -6.75 -1.24 1.16
C ASP A 81 -5.71 -0.56 2.07
N LEU A 82 -4.42 -0.82 1.81
CA LEU A 82 -3.33 -0.21 2.58
C LEU A 82 -3.29 1.32 2.44
N VAL A 83 -3.51 1.86 1.24
CA VAL A 83 -3.55 3.31 1.03
C VAL A 83 -4.67 3.94 1.87
N LEU A 84 -5.86 3.35 1.88
CA LEU A 84 -6.95 3.86 2.72
C LEU A 84 -6.61 3.77 4.22
N ARG A 85 -6.04 2.66 4.66
CA ARG A 85 -5.64 2.45 6.07
C ARG A 85 -4.55 3.42 6.54
N ILE A 86 -3.63 3.77 5.66
CA ILE A 86 -2.50 4.63 6.00
C ILE A 86 -2.90 6.09 6.05
N PHE A 87 -3.74 6.54 5.13
CA PHE A 87 -3.99 7.95 4.88
C PHE A 87 -5.38 8.45 5.28
N CYS A 88 -6.37 7.57 5.49
CA CYS A 88 -7.72 7.98 5.81
C CYS A 88 -8.10 7.58 7.24
N GLU A 89 -8.43 8.56 8.08
CA GLU A 89 -9.00 8.29 9.39
C GLU A 89 -10.47 7.85 9.23
N PRO A 90 -10.86 6.64 9.72
CA PRO A 90 -12.23 6.15 9.61
C PRO A 90 -13.27 7.15 10.13
N ARG A 91 -14.38 7.32 9.43
CA ARG A 91 -15.51 8.23 9.76
C ARG A 91 -15.19 9.72 9.70
N LEU A 92 -13.94 10.10 9.52
CA LEU A 92 -13.53 11.51 9.48
C LEU A 92 -13.09 11.92 8.08
N ASP A 93 -12.26 11.09 7.45
CA ASP A 93 -11.73 11.37 6.13
C ASP A 93 -12.58 10.76 5.03
N ASN A 94 -12.30 11.18 3.80
CA ASN A 94 -12.93 10.67 2.61
C ASN A 94 -11.92 10.44 1.50
N ALA A 95 -12.31 9.61 0.54
CA ALA A 95 -11.57 9.36 -0.68
C ALA A 95 -12.42 9.71 -1.91
N ILE A 96 -11.78 10.05 -3.01
CA ILE A 96 -12.45 10.29 -4.30
C ILE A 96 -12.16 9.11 -5.21
N ALA A 97 -13.18 8.57 -5.84
CA ALA A 97 -13.05 7.63 -6.95
C ALA A 97 -13.67 8.20 -8.23
N ILE A 98 -13.04 7.91 -9.36
CA ILE A 98 -13.58 8.23 -10.68
C ILE A 98 -14.52 7.08 -11.08
N ALA A 99 -15.69 7.39 -11.54
CA ALA A 99 -16.70 6.40 -11.94
C ALA A 99 -17.13 6.60 -13.41
N PRO A 100 -17.38 5.50 -14.16
CA PRO A 100 -17.28 4.11 -13.75
C PRO A 100 -15.82 3.63 -13.64
N SER A 101 -15.50 2.86 -12.61
CA SER A 101 -14.15 2.35 -12.36
C SER A 101 -14.20 1.01 -11.61
N TYR A 102 -13.05 0.55 -11.12
CA TYR A 102 -12.93 -0.73 -10.45
C TYR A 102 -13.70 -0.75 -9.12
N GLY A 103 -14.60 -1.74 -8.98
CA GLY A 103 -15.52 -1.82 -7.84
C GLY A 103 -14.86 -1.99 -6.47
N MET A 104 -13.61 -2.47 -6.43
CA MET A 104 -12.89 -2.67 -5.17
C MET A 104 -12.54 -1.37 -4.44
N TYR A 105 -12.48 -0.24 -5.12
CA TYR A 105 -12.34 1.06 -4.44
C TYR A 105 -13.46 1.30 -3.43
N LYS A 106 -14.70 1.00 -3.85
CA LYS A 106 -15.87 1.15 -2.99
C LYS A 106 -15.88 0.13 -1.85
N VAL A 107 -15.56 -1.12 -2.16
CA VAL A 107 -15.50 -2.20 -1.16
C VAL A 107 -14.43 -1.89 -0.11
N ALA A 108 -13.22 -1.53 -0.53
CA ALA A 108 -12.14 -1.19 0.38
C ALA A 108 -12.46 0.03 1.24
N ALA A 109 -13.07 1.08 0.68
CA ALA A 109 -13.52 2.25 1.43
C ALA A 109 -14.57 1.87 2.49
N GLN A 110 -15.55 1.05 2.14
CA GLN A 110 -16.57 0.57 3.08
C GLN A 110 -15.97 -0.28 4.21
N ILE A 111 -15.03 -1.17 3.92
CA ILE A 111 -14.35 -2.00 4.92
C ILE A 111 -13.60 -1.10 5.91
N ASN A 112 -12.99 -0.02 5.43
CA ASN A 112 -12.22 0.92 6.25
C ASN A 112 -13.07 2.02 6.89
N ASP A 113 -14.39 2.01 6.70
CA ASP A 113 -15.31 3.03 7.22
C ASP A 113 -14.93 4.45 6.76
N VAL A 114 -14.50 4.57 5.48
CA VAL A 114 -14.11 5.80 4.79
C VAL A 114 -15.18 6.18 3.77
N GLU A 115 -15.62 7.43 3.79
CA GLU A 115 -16.56 7.95 2.78
C GLU A 115 -15.90 7.93 1.40
N LEU A 116 -16.53 7.26 0.42
CA LEU A 116 -16.10 7.32 -0.97
C LEU A 116 -17.00 8.26 -1.77
N ARG A 117 -16.43 9.33 -2.30
CA ARG A 117 -17.08 10.28 -3.19
C ARG A 117 -16.79 9.94 -4.64
N GLU A 118 -17.83 9.53 -5.36
CA GLU A 118 -17.69 9.15 -6.76
C GLU A 118 -17.88 10.38 -7.65
N VAL A 119 -16.91 10.61 -8.55
CA VAL A 119 -16.97 11.66 -9.58
C VAL A 119 -17.10 10.99 -10.94
N LEU A 120 -18.19 11.29 -11.65
CA LEU A 120 -18.48 10.66 -12.95
C LEU A 120 -17.56 11.22 -14.04
N LEU A 121 -17.05 10.33 -14.90
CA LEU A 121 -16.42 10.72 -16.17
C LEU A 121 -17.40 11.49 -17.05
N GLY A 122 -16.87 12.32 -17.95
CA GLY A 122 -17.67 12.94 -19.01
C GLY A 122 -18.32 11.90 -19.93
N GLU A 123 -19.31 12.31 -20.70
CA GLU A 123 -20.00 11.43 -21.68
C GLU A 123 -19.02 10.82 -22.70
N ASP A 124 -17.93 11.50 -22.99
CA ASP A 124 -16.83 11.07 -23.85
C ASP A 124 -15.69 10.34 -23.08
N PHE A 125 -15.93 9.95 -21.82
CA PHE A 125 -14.95 9.39 -20.89
C PHE A 125 -13.80 10.33 -20.56
N SER A 126 -13.93 11.62 -20.79
CA SER A 126 -12.96 12.63 -20.36
C SER A 126 -12.91 12.76 -18.85
N LEU A 127 -11.71 13.10 -18.34
CA LEU A 127 -11.46 13.26 -16.90
C LEU A 127 -12.05 14.61 -16.43
N PRO A 128 -13.00 14.63 -15.48
CA PRO A 128 -13.64 15.86 -15.01
C PRO A 128 -12.76 16.58 -13.97
N THR A 129 -11.61 17.10 -14.40
CA THR A 129 -10.56 17.64 -13.52
C THR A 129 -11.05 18.74 -12.58
N GLU A 130 -11.94 19.61 -13.04
CA GLU A 130 -12.47 20.70 -12.22
C GLU A 130 -13.41 20.17 -11.12
N GLN A 131 -14.22 19.14 -11.42
CA GLN A 131 -15.06 18.49 -10.42
C GLN A 131 -14.23 17.75 -9.38
N ILE A 132 -13.17 17.03 -9.81
CA ILE A 132 -12.23 16.34 -8.91
C ILE A 132 -11.57 17.35 -7.96
N LYS A 133 -11.12 18.49 -8.47
CA LYS A 133 -10.55 19.57 -7.66
C LYS A 133 -11.55 20.10 -6.64
N ALA A 134 -12.74 20.43 -7.08
CA ALA A 134 -13.81 20.98 -6.23
C ALA A 134 -14.19 20.01 -5.09
N VAL A 135 -14.30 18.71 -5.38
CA VAL A 135 -14.54 17.68 -4.36
C VAL A 135 -13.31 17.50 -3.43
N GLY A 136 -12.10 17.62 -3.99
CA GLY A 136 -10.84 17.53 -3.24
C GLY A 136 -10.64 18.69 -2.28
N GLU A 137 -11.09 19.90 -2.60
CA GLU A 137 -11.02 21.07 -1.70
C GLU A 137 -11.87 20.91 -0.44
N VAL A 138 -12.84 20.00 -0.44
CA VAL A 138 -13.67 19.64 0.73
C VAL A 138 -12.99 18.59 1.62
N GLY A 139 -11.67 18.39 1.47
CA GLY A 139 -10.85 17.61 2.39
C GLY A 139 -10.67 16.13 2.05
N ALA A 140 -10.70 15.75 0.76
CA ALA A 140 -10.34 14.39 0.37
C ALA A 140 -8.86 14.11 0.62
N GLN A 141 -8.55 12.99 1.27
CA GLN A 141 -7.19 12.55 1.56
C GLN A 141 -6.58 11.75 0.41
N VAL A 142 -7.39 11.00 -0.32
CA VAL A 142 -6.96 10.07 -1.36
C VAL A 142 -7.82 10.21 -2.60
N VAL A 143 -7.20 10.17 -3.78
CA VAL A 143 -7.87 10.04 -5.08
C VAL A 143 -7.43 8.73 -5.72
N VAL A 144 -8.40 7.90 -6.11
CA VAL A 144 -8.19 6.62 -6.80
C VAL A 144 -8.83 6.64 -8.18
N ALA A 145 -8.10 6.14 -9.19
CA ALA A 145 -8.53 6.16 -10.59
C ALA A 145 -8.07 4.89 -11.34
#